data_726a3b56b4bccd74940ed2106dd77c52
#
_entry.id   726a3b56b4bccd74940ed2106dd77c52
#
_cell.length_a   1.000
_cell.length_b   1.000
_cell.length_c   1.000
_cell.angle_alpha   90.00
_cell.angle_beta   90.00
_cell.angle_gamma   90.00
#
_symmetry.space_group_name_H-M   'P 1'
#
loop_
_entity.id
_entity.type
_entity.pdbx_description
1 polymer ?
#
loop_
_entity_poly.entity_id
_entity_poly.type
_entity_poly.pdbx_seq_one_letter_code
_entity_poly.pdbx_strand_id
1 'polypeptide(L)'
;VTSVDTARLPPAERFDFWQDLVARQSSTATIRSAHADDFTASARVVDLGTIRLGVWRYPSLEFTRPAHLIDSGDPELYQLALPLSGRGVMTQQRHETPLDPSAFALVDTVRPHGSRLRPDGATPGVVETLTALVPHRALPLAPHRLAALFAAGIPARTGMGALLAAFLRRIAAHPEQYAPADAPHLDRVALDLIAGTLAGLLDVERELPVDVRVTGLRARVTAFVRRHLTDPDLSPAAVAAAHHLSVRSLHRLFEGTGTTVGELIRTGRLERAARDLADPRLRGLSVAQIGARCGFAHPAHFSRAFRAAYGSSPREHRERAVRG
;
A
#
# COMPACT_ATOMS: atom_id res chain seq x y z
N VAL A 1 -27.01 -9.41 -6.95
CA VAL A 1 -25.90 -9.04 -7.85
C VAL A 1 -26.25 -7.74 -8.55
N THR A 2 -25.35 -6.75 -8.48
CA THR A 2 -25.48 -5.46 -9.19
C THR A 2 -24.35 -5.38 -10.22
N SER A 3 -24.67 -5.05 -11.47
CA SER A 3 -23.69 -4.85 -12.52
C SER A 3 -23.86 -3.48 -13.17
N VAL A 4 -22.74 -2.81 -13.39
CA VAL A 4 -22.68 -1.47 -13.97
C VAL A 4 -21.62 -1.45 -15.07
N ASP A 5 -21.91 -0.72 -16.15
CA ASP A 5 -20.98 -0.48 -17.25
C ASP A 5 -21.09 0.98 -17.69
N THR A 6 -20.03 1.77 -17.49
CA THR A 6 -20.01 3.19 -17.83
C THR A 6 -20.04 3.44 -19.33
N ALA A 7 -19.71 2.45 -20.18
CA ALA A 7 -19.80 2.59 -21.63
C ALA A 7 -21.23 2.93 -22.12
N ARG A 8 -22.24 2.65 -21.30
CA ARG A 8 -23.65 2.98 -21.56
C ARG A 8 -24.02 4.44 -21.28
N LEU A 9 -23.10 5.20 -20.67
CA LEU A 9 -23.28 6.61 -20.33
C LEU A 9 -22.56 7.51 -21.34
N PRO A 10 -23.01 8.78 -21.49
CA PRO A 10 -22.24 9.78 -22.23
C PRO A 10 -20.80 9.90 -21.67
N PRO A 11 -19.77 10.07 -22.52
CA PRO A 11 -18.37 10.12 -22.06
C PRO A 11 -18.14 11.09 -20.91
N ALA A 12 -18.72 12.29 -20.96
CA ALA A 12 -18.55 13.32 -19.93
C ALA A 12 -19.11 12.95 -18.54
N GLU A 13 -20.03 11.99 -18.46
CA GLU A 13 -20.67 11.58 -17.20
C GLU A 13 -20.02 10.33 -16.56
N ARG A 14 -19.20 9.61 -17.31
CA ARG A 14 -18.66 8.29 -16.92
C ARG A 14 -17.82 8.34 -15.67
N PHE A 15 -16.93 9.34 -15.56
CA PHE A 15 -15.98 9.42 -14.48
C PHE A 15 -16.66 9.84 -13.16
N ASP A 16 -17.54 10.83 -13.20
CA ASP A 16 -18.32 11.27 -12.03
C ASP A 16 -19.22 10.14 -11.52
N PHE A 17 -19.91 9.45 -12.44
CA PHE A 17 -20.70 8.27 -12.09
C PHE A 17 -19.85 7.18 -11.43
N TRP A 18 -18.62 6.95 -11.91
CA TRP A 18 -17.72 5.98 -11.30
C TRP A 18 -17.29 6.37 -9.88
N GLN A 19 -17.00 7.63 -9.66
CA GLN A 19 -16.66 8.15 -8.31
C GLN A 19 -17.81 7.92 -7.35
N ASP A 20 -19.03 8.25 -7.75
CA ASP A 20 -20.24 8.02 -6.96
C ASP A 20 -20.50 6.54 -6.70
N LEU A 21 -20.26 5.68 -7.69
CA LEU A 21 -20.40 4.24 -7.52
C LEU A 21 -19.43 3.70 -6.48
N VAL A 22 -18.17 4.08 -6.55
CA VAL A 22 -17.13 3.66 -5.58
C VAL A 22 -17.49 4.17 -4.18
N ALA A 23 -17.93 5.42 -4.04
CA ALA A 23 -18.33 5.99 -2.75
C ALA A 23 -19.49 5.19 -2.11
N ARG A 24 -20.47 4.79 -2.91
CA ARG A 24 -21.62 3.99 -2.41
C ARG A 24 -21.29 2.54 -2.12
N GLN A 25 -20.39 1.94 -2.87
CA GLN A 25 -20.09 0.50 -2.77
C GLN A 25 -18.91 0.15 -1.88
N SER A 26 -18.00 1.09 -1.65
CA SER A 26 -16.79 0.88 -0.86
C SER A 26 -16.63 1.98 0.18
N SER A 27 -16.11 3.14 -0.22
CA SER A 27 -15.85 4.27 0.67
C SER A 27 -15.66 5.56 -0.12
N THR A 28 -16.03 6.69 0.49
CA THR A 28 -15.75 8.01 -0.06
C THR A 28 -14.23 8.23 -0.20
N ALA A 29 -13.77 8.58 -1.37
CA ALA A 29 -12.36 8.75 -1.69
C ALA A 29 -12.14 9.77 -2.81
N THR A 30 -10.93 10.26 -2.93
CA THR A 30 -10.49 11.00 -4.11
C THR A 30 -9.97 9.99 -5.15
N ILE A 31 -10.55 10.02 -6.35
CA ILE A 31 -10.13 9.19 -7.47
C ILE A 31 -9.58 10.09 -8.56
N ARG A 32 -8.44 9.74 -9.14
CA ARG A 32 -7.83 10.43 -10.27
C ARG A 32 -7.48 9.43 -11.37
N SER A 33 -7.66 9.80 -12.61
CA SER A 33 -7.26 9.03 -13.79
C SER A 33 -6.82 9.94 -14.92
N ALA A 34 -5.82 9.52 -15.66
CA ALA A 34 -5.45 10.18 -16.93
C ALA A 34 -6.50 9.95 -18.05
N HIS A 35 -7.47 9.07 -17.81
CA HIS A 35 -8.54 8.71 -18.75
C HIS A 35 -9.90 9.30 -18.33
N ALA A 36 -9.93 10.34 -17.46
CA ALA A 36 -11.16 10.90 -16.92
C ALA A 36 -12.15 11.36 -18.02
N ASP A 37 -11.65 11.92 -19.13
CA ASP A 37 -12.47 12.45 -20.22
C ASP A 37 -13.24 11.37 -21.03
N ASP A 38 -12.76 10.11 -21.00
CA ASP A 38 -13.41 8.96 -21.62
C ASP A 38 -13.22 7.69 -20.76
N PHE A 39 -13.73 7.74 -19.53
CA PHE A 39 -13.51 6.71 -18.52
C PHE A 39 -14.44 5.50 -18.77
N THR A 40 -13.94 4.50 -19.47
CA THR A 40 -14.66 3.25 -19.68
C THR A 40 -14.31 2.25 -18.60
N ALA A 41 -15.30 1.91 -17.77
CA ALA A 41 -15.14 1.03 -16.63
C ALA A 41 -16.39 0.19 -16.38
N SER A 42 -16.24 -0.95 -15.74
CA SER A 42 -17.38 -1.76 -15.30
C SER A 42 -17.16 -2.31 -13.90
N ALA A 43 -18.25 -2.51 -13.19
CA ALA A 43 -18.24 -3.12 -11.86
C ALA A 43 -19.33 -4.19 -11.77
N ARG A 44 -19.01 -5.27 -11.06
CA ARG A 44 -19.98 -6.28 -10.62
C ARG A 44 -19.84 -6.46 -9.13
N VAL A 45 -20.94 -6.31 -8.40
CA VAL A 45 -21.00 -6.46 -6.96
C VAL A 45 -21.92 -7.61 -6.61
N VAL A 46 -21.43 -8.54 -5.81
CA VAL A 46 -22.14 -9.69 -5.27
C VAL A 46 -22.24 -9.54 -3.76
N ASP A 47 -23.44 -9.43 -3.25
CA ASP A 47 -23.71 -9.40 -1.80
C ASP A 47 -23.99 -10.83 -1.33
N LEU A 48 -23.19 -11.32 -0.38
CA LEU A 48 -23.37 -12.64 0.24
C LEU A 48 -24.08 -12.56 1.60
N GLY A 49 -24.29 -11.35 2.11
CA GLY A 49 -24.86 -11.09 3.43
C GLY A 49 -23.89 -10.29 4.29
N THR A 50 -22.90 -10.93 4.90
CA THR A 50 -21.86 -10.26 5.69
C THR A 50 -20.75 -9.71 4.80
N ILE A 51 -20.32 -10.49 3.81
CA ILE A 51 -19.26 -10.10 2.86
C ILE A 51 -19.87 -9.54 1.59
N ARG A 52 -19.25 -8.47 1.09
CA ARG A 52 -19.53 -7.95 -0.24
C ARG A 52 -18.31 -8.15 -1.13
N LEU A 53 -18.53 -8.86 -2.26
CA LEU A 53 -17.51 -9.04 -3.29
C LEU A 53 -17.72 -8.04 -4.40
N GLY A 54 -16.62 -7.45 -4.91
CA GLY A 54 -16.64 -6.56 -6.06
C GLY A 54 -15.61 -7.01 -7.10
N VAL A 55 -16.00 -7.07 -8.37
CA VAL A 55 -15.08 -7.13 -9.50
C VAL A 55 -15.14 -5.80 -10.22
N TRP A 56 -14.01 -5.16 -10.33
CA TRP A 56 -13.85 -3.80 -10.83
C TRP A 56 -12.92 -3.83 -12.04
N ARG A 57 -13.37 -3.33 -13.18
CA ARG A 57 -12.59 -3.20 -14.42
C ARG A 57 -12.52 -1.73 -14.79
N TYR A 58 -11.31 -1.19 -14.92
CA TYR A 58 -11.11 0.23 -15.14
C TYR A 58 -9.73 0.48 -15.81
N PRO A 59 -9.52 1.63 -16.47
CA PRO A 59 -8.20 2.05 -16.90
C PRO A 59 -7.32 2.41 -15.70
N SER A 60 -6.07 2.83 -15.93
CA SER A 60 -5.21 3.25 -14.81
C SER A 60 -5.87 4.32 -13.95
N LEU A 61 -5.85 4.13 -12.64
CA LEU A 61 -6.37 5.10 -11.68
C LEU A 61 -5.53 5.17 -10.41
N GLU A 62 -5.64 6.30 -9.73
CA GLU A 62 -5.16 6.53 -8.38
C GLU A 62 -6.37 6.77 -7.46
N PHE A 63 -6.45 5.97 -6.41
CA PHE A 63 -7.44 6.06 -5.35
C PHE A 63 -6.75 6.54 -4.09
N THR A 64 -7.30 7.53 -3.41
CA THR A 64 -6.77 8.05 -2.15
C THR A 64 -7.92 8.37 -1.20
N ARG A 65 -7.89 7.77 -0.02
CA ARG A 65 -8.78 8.07 1.11
C ARG A 65 -7.97 8.69 2.24
N PRO A 66 -7.82 10.03 2.27
CA PRO A 66 -7.14 10.75 3.36
C PRO A 66 -8.01 10.80 4.62
N ALA A 67 -7.40 11.15 5.76
CA ALA A 67 -8.07 11.16 7.06
C ALA A 67 -9.34 12.03 7.11
N HIS A 68 -9.37 13.16 6.39
CA HIS A 68 -10.51 14.09 6.39
C HIS A 68 -11.75 13.56 5.62
N LEU A 69 -11.60 12.46 4.85
CA LEU A 69 -12.72 11.77 4.20
C LEU A 69 -13.20 10.55 4.98
N ILE A 70 -12.66 10.31 6.18
CA ILE A 70 -13.07 9.22 7.06
C ILE A 70 -13.96 9.79 8.13
N ASP A 71 -15.23 9.36 8.15
CA ASP A 71 -16.22 9.78 9.15
C ASP A 71 -16.41 8.71 10.23
N SER A 72 -16.81 9.12 11.42
CA SER A 72 -17.17 8.21 12.53
C SER A 72 -18.40 7.33 12.23
N GLY A 73 -19.21 7.71 11.24
CA GLY A 73 -20.36 6.95 10.75
C GLY A 73 -20.02 5.94 9.65
N ASP A 74 -18.77 5.93 9.15
CA ASP A 74 -18.36 5.00 8.11
C ASP A 74 -18.37 3.55 8.62
N PRO A 75 -18.77 2.57 7.79
CA PRO A 75 -18.73 1.18 8.18
C PRO A 75 -17.29 0.73 8.41
N GLU A 76 -17.04 0.11 9.57
CA GLU A 76 -15.74 -0.47 9.92
C GLU A 76 -15.50 -1.76 9.15
N LEU A 77 -14.77 -1.67 8.05
CA LEU A 77 -14.52 -2.79 7.15
C LEU A 77 -13.03 -3.03 6.97
N TYR A 78 -12.66 -4.30 6.84
CA TYR A 78 -11.43 -4.70 6.16
C TYR A 78 -11.73 -4.91 4.67
N GLN A 79 -10.82 -4.47 3.81
CA GLN A 79 -10.85 -4.79 2.40
C GLN A 79 -9.66 -5.67 2.03
N LEU A 80 -9.94 -6.86 1.49
CA LEU A 80 -8.97 -7.63 0.75
C LEU A 80 -9.09 -7.24 -0.72
N ALA A 81 -7.97 -6.88 -1.34
CA ALA A 81 -7.91 -6.57 -2.76
C ALA A 81 -6.93 -7.51 -3.47
N LEU A 82 -7.39 -8.18 -4.53
CA LEU A 82 -6.61 -9.07 -5.37
C LEU A 82 -6.70 -8.58 -6.82
N PRO A 83 -5.63 -8.08 -7.42
CA PRO A 83 -5.61 -7.87 -8.85
C PRO A 83 -5.83 -9.19 -9.60
N LEU A 84 -6.72 -9.19 -10.57
CA LEU A 84 -6.91 -10.28 -11.52
C LEU A 84 -6.04 -10.01 -12.76
N SER A 85 -5.90 -8.73 -13.13
CA SER A 85 -4.93 -8.22 -14.11
C SER A 85 -4.44 -6.84 -13.67
N GLY A 86 -3.29 -6.42 -14.20
CA GLY A 86 -2.64 -5.16 -13.82
C GLY A 86 -1.73 -5.29 -12.61
N ARG A 87 -1.01 -4.21 -12.32
CA ARG A 87 -0.06 -4.13 -11.21
C ARG A 87 -0.04 -2.73 -10.61
N GLY A 88 0.41 -2.64 -9.38
CA GLY A 88 0.54 -1.35 -8.71
C GLY A 88 0.97 -1.48 -7.26
N VAL A 89 0.48 -0.56 -6.45
CA VAL A 89 0.74 -0.53 -5.01
C VAL A 89 -0.53 -0.16 -4.25
N MET A 90 -0.70 -0.75 -3.08
CA MET A 90 -1.63 -0.32 -2.04
C MET A 90 -0.83 0.36 -0.93
N THR A 91 -1.34 1.47 -0.42
CA THR A 91 -0.69 2.21 0.68
C THR A 91 -1.62 2.30 1.87
N GLN A 92 -1.12 2.01 3.06
CA GLN A 92 -1.78 2.30 4.33
C GLN A 92 -0.74 2.59 5.41
N GLN A 93 -0.94 3.62 6.22
CA GLN A 93 -0.05 3.98 7.33
C GLN A 93 1.44 4.09 6.92
N ARG A 94 1.72 4.66 5.74
CA ARG A 94 3.06 4.75 5.13
C ARG A 94 3.67 3.40 4.69
N HIS A 95 2.93 2.30 4.80
CA HIS A 95 3.32 1.01 4.21
C HIS A 95 2.83 0.93 2.77
N GLU A 96 3.64 0.32 1.92
CA GLU A 96 3.28 0.00 0.54
C GLU A 96 3.31 -1.51 0.35
N THR A 97 2.19 -2.06 -0.08
CA THR A 97 2.06 -3.46 -0.49
C THR A 97 2.01 -3.52 -2.00
N PRO A 98 2.93 -4.22 -2.67
CA PRO A 98 2.80 -4.48 -4.10
C PRO A 98 1.46 -5.14 -4.41
N LEU A 99 0.81 -4.67 -5.47
CA LEU A 99 -0.42 -5.24 -6.01
C LEU A 99 -0.12 -5.90 -7.34
N ASP A 100 -0.27 -7.22 -7.37
CA ASP A 100 -0.23 -8.05 -8.56
C ASP A 100 -1.10 -9.32 -8.35
N PRO A 101 -1.34 -10.14 -9.40
CA PRO A 101 -2.20 -11.33 -9.26
C PRO A 101 -1.68 -12.45 -8.33
N SER A 102 -0.52 -12.28 -7.70
CA SER A 102 0.09 -13.30 -6.83
C SER A 102 -0.27 -13.15 -5.36
N ALA A 103 -0.78 -11.98 -4.94
CA ALA A 103 -1.06 -11.71 -3.54
C ALA A 103 -2.27 -10.77 -3.35
N PHE A 104 -3.01 -10.98 -2.25
CA PHE A 104 -3.95 -10.00 -1.76
C PHE A 104 -3.22 -8.90 -0.99
N ALA A 105 -3.76 -7.67 -1.05
CA ALA A 105 -3.49 -6.65 -0.05
C ALA A 105 -4.67 -6.55 0.92
N LEU A 106 -4.37 -6.35 2.20
CA LEU A 106 -5.35 -6.10 3.26
C LEU A 106 -5.25 -4.64 3.68
N VAL A 107 -6.38 -3.95 3.74
CA VAL A 107 -6.49 -2.60 4.30
C VAL A 107 -7.65 -2.49 5.28
N ASP A 108 -7.52 -1.58 6.22
CA ASP A 108 -8.57 -1.13 7.13
C ASP A 108 -9.18 0.15 6.55
N THR A 109 -10.48 0.11 6.16
CA THR A 109 -11.11 1.21 5.45
C THR A 109 -11.35 2.45 6.31
N VAL A 110 -11.35 2.32 7.64
CA VAL A 110 -11.45 3.44 8.59
C VAL A 110 -10.09 4.05 8.95
N ARG A 111 -9.08 3.77 8.15
CA ARG A 111 -7.76 4.41 8.24
C ARG A 111 -7.34 4.97 6.89
N PRO A 112 -6.54 6.04 6.87
CA PRO A 112 -6.03 6.58 5.60
C PRO A 112 -5.32 5.51 4.77
N HIS A 113 -5.72 5.38 3.51
CA HIS A 113 -5.15 4.43 2.58
C HIS A 113 -5.27 4.91 1.13
N GLY A 114 -4.56 4.26 0.24
CA GLY A 114 -4.63 4.57 -1.19
C GLY A 114 -4.13 3.42 -2.03
N SER A 115 -4.42 3.48 -3.32
CA SER A 115 -3.87 2.55 -4.31
C SER A 115 -3.58 3.25 -5.63
N ARG A 116 -2.59 2.76 -6.34
CA ARG A 116 -2.31 3.11 -7.73
C ARG A 116 -2.15 1.84 -8.52
N LEU A 117 -3.02 1.65 -9.49
CA LEU A 117 -2.99 0.49 -10.37
C LEU A 117 -2.92 0.94 -11.84
N ARG A 118 -2.20 0.16 -12.63
CA ARG A 118 -2.05 0.35 -14.06
C ARG A 118 -2.08 -1.00 -14.78
N PRO A 119 -2.50 -1.05 -16.04
CA PRO A 119 -2.44 -2.25 -16.85
C PRO A 119 -1.01 -2.81 -16.91
N ASP A 120 -0.88 -4.13 -16.95
CA ASP A 120 0.42 -4.84 -17.04
C ASP A 120 0.73 -5.35 -18.45
N GLY A 121 -0.17 -5.08 -19.40
CA GLY A 121 -0.08 -5.52 -20.79
C GLY A 121 -0.77 -6.86 -21.07
N ALA A 122 -1.16 -7.62 -20.03
CA ALA A 122 -1.92 -8.88 -20.22
C ALA A 122 -3.34 -8.61 -20.73
N THR A 123 -3.96 -7.52 -20.24
CA THR A 123 -5.22 -6.99 -20.80
C THR A 123 -4.96 -5.53 -21.18
N PRO A 124 -4.87 -5.21 -22.48
CA PRO A 124 -4.53 -3.87 -22.91
C PRO A 124 -5.49 -2.81 -22.37
N GLY A 125 -4.91 -1.78 -21.76
CA GLY A 125 -5.65 -0.61 -21.27
C GLY A 125 -6.51 -0.83 -20.01
N VAL A 126 -6.63 -2.05 -19.47
CA VAL A 126 -7.59 -2.36 -18.40
C VAL A 126 -6.89 -3.05 -17.20
N VAL A 127 -7.23 -2.56 -16.01
CA VAL A 127 -6.97 -3.23 -14.72
C VAL A 127 -8.25 -3.96 -14.32
N GLU A 128 -8.11 -5.16 -13.80
CA GLU A 128 -9.21 -5.91 -13.17
C GLU A 128 -8.84 -6.27 -11.75
N THR A 129 -9.69 -5.92 -10.77
CA THR A 129 -9.45 -6.17 -9.35
C THR A 129 -10.66 -6.82 -8.71
N LEU A 130 -10.42 -7.89 -7.96
CA LEU A 130 -11.40 -8.50 -7.05
C LEU A 130 -11.21 -7.88 -5.66
N THR A 131 -12.29 -7.41 -5.05
CA THR A 131 -12.31 -6.94 -3.67
C THR A 131 -13.28 -7.76 -2.83
N ALA A 132 -12.94 -7.98 -1.56
CA ALA A 132 -13.85 -8.50 -0.55
C ALA A 132 -13.88 -7.52 0.62
N LEU A 133 -15.06 -6.97 0.92
CA LEU A 133 -15.32 -6.11 2.05
C LEU A 133 -15.90 -6.94 3.20
N VAL A 134 -15.25 -6.91 4.35
CA VAL A 134 -15.56 -7.73 5.52
C VAL A 134 -15.69 -6.85 6.76
N PRO A 135 -16.82 -6.81 7.46
CA PRO A 135 -16.96 -6.06 8.71
C PRO A 135 -15.91 -6.50 9.76
N HIS A 136 -15.33 -5.55 10.48
CA HIS A 136 -14.36 -5.84 11.56
C HIS A 136 -14.91 -6.90 12.53
N ARG A 137 -16.18 -6.77 12.94
CA ARG A 137 -16.85 -7.69 13.87
C ARG A 137 -17.02 -9.12 13.34
N ALA A 138 -16.91 -9.33 12.03
CA ALA A 138 -17.10 -10.65 11.42
C ALA A 138 -15.82 -11.51 11.45
N LEU A 139 -14.65 -10.90 11.69
CA LEU A 139 -13.39 -11.65 11.82
C LEU A 139 -13.07 -11.88 13.31
N PRO A 140 -12.87 -13.15 13.73
CA PRO A 140 -12.50 -13.47 15.12
C PRO A 140 -11.00 -13.25 15.37
N LEU A 141 -10.45 -12.13 14.88
CA LEU A 141 -9.03 -11.78 14.95
C LEU A 141 -8.85 -10.40 15.56
N ALA A 142 -7.94 -10.28 16.52
CA ALA A 142 -7.71 -9.01 17.18
C ALA A 142 -7.16 -7.95 16.20
N PRO A 143 -7.74 -6.72 16.16
CA PRO A 143 -7.36 -5.69 15.17
C PRO A 143 -5.87 -5.32 15.21
N HIS A 144 -5.23 -5.32 16.39
CA HIS A 144 -3.81 -5.03 16.52
C HIS A 144 -2.91 -6.11 15.88
N ARG A 145 -3.38 -7.36 15.79
CA ARG A 145 -2.69 -8.44 15.09
C ARG A 145 -2.80 -8.27 13.57
N LEU A 146 -4.00 -7.94 13.08
CA LEU A 146 -4.23 -7.71 11.65
C LEU A 146 -3.43 -6.53 11.10
N ALA A 147 -3.10 -5.55 11.95
CA ALA A 147 -2.28 -4.40 11.56
C ALA A 147 -0.89 -4.80 11.02
N ALA A 148 -0.32 -5.92 11.45
CA ALA A 148 0.94 -6.44 10.92
C ALA A 148 0.80 -6.90 9.45
N LEU A 149 -0.39 -7.32 9.02
CA LEU A 149 -0.66 -7.79 7.66
C LEU A 149 -0.93 -6.66 6.67
N PHE A 150 -1.21 -5.42 7.12
CA PHE A 150 -1.41 -4.26 6.22
C PHE A 150 -0.15 -3.89 5.43
N ALA A 151 1.03 -4.36 5.86
CA ALA A 151 2.32 -4.14 5.20
C ALA A 151 2.81 -5.37 4.42
N ALA A 152 2.06 -6.47 4.45
CA ALA A 152 2.46 -7.73 3.85
C ALA A 152 1.49 -8.12 2.73
N GLY A 153 2.03 -8.64 1.63
CA GLY A 153 1.22 -9.33 0.63
C GLY A 153 0.76 -10.69 1.17
N ILE A 154 -0.53 -10.98 1.09
CA ILE A 154 -1.11 -12.27 1.47
C ILE A 154 -1.04 -13.20 0.26
N PRO A 155 -0.25 -14.29 0.27
CA PRO A 155 -0.06 -15.15 -0.90
C PRO A 155 -1.40 -15.67 -1.45
N ALA A 156 -1.66 -15.47 -2.75
CA ALA A 156 -2.89 -15.90 -3.42
C ALA A 156 -2.68 -17.12 -4.34
N ARG A 157 -1.45 -17.67 -4.38
CA ARG A 157 -1.10 -18.82 -5.24
C ARG A 157 -0.72 -20.08 -4.47
N THR A 158 -0.59 -20.00 -3.16
CA THR A 158 -0.18 -21.12 -2.30
C THR A 158 -1.03 -21.20 -1.04
N GLY A 159 -1.14 -22.38 -0.45
CA GLY A 159 -1.81 -22.63 0.82
C GLY A 159 -3.26 -22.17 0.87
N MET A 160 -3.69 -21.72 2.04
CA MET A 160 -5.06 -21.24 2.28
C MET A 160 -5.42 -20.03 1.41
N GLY A 161 -4.47 -19.15 1.12
CA GLY A 161 -4.73 -18.01 0.26
C GLY A 161 -5.03 -18.39 -1.19
N ALA A 162 -4.48 -19.50 -1.72
CA ALA A 162 -4.83 -19.99 -3.04
C ALA A 162 -6.28 -20.54 -3.08
N LEU A 163 -6.71 -21.22 -2.02
CA LEU A 163 -8.09 -21.69 -1.88
C LEU A 163 -9.06 -20.52 -1.78
N LEU A 164 -8.72 -19.52 -0.97
CA LEU A 164 -9.49 -18.29 -0.85
C LEU A 164 -9.61 -17.58 -2.22
N ALA A 165 -8.49 -17.38 -2.91
CA ALA A 165 -8.48 -16.74 -4.23
C ALA A 165 -9.33 -17.49 -5.26
N ALA A 166 -9.21 -18.83 -5.32
CA ALA A 166 -10.00 -19.65 -6.22
C ALA A 166 -11.51 -19.57 -5.90
N PHE A 167 -11.87 -19.63 -4.61
CA PHE A 167 -13.25 -19.54 -4.16
C PHE A 167 -13.88 -18.18 -4.50
N LEU A 168 -13.23 -17.08 -4.14
CA LEU A 168 -13.75 -15.74 -4.40
C LEU A 168 -13.84 -15.43 -5.91
N ARG A 169 -12.83 -15.84 -6.69
CA ARG A 169 -12.85 -15.71 -8.16
C ARG A 169 -14.01 -16.48 -8.78
N ARG A 170 -14.29 -17.69 -8.31
CA ARG A 170 -15.37 -18.53 -8.82
C ARG A 170 -16.75 -17.89 -8.62
N ILE A 171 -17.02 -17.40 -7.40
CA ILE A 171 -18.29 -16.71 -7.10
C ILE A 171 -18.42 -15.43 -7.91
N ALA A 172 -17.37 -14.64 -7.97
CA ALA A 172 -17.39 -13.35 -8.66
C ALA A 172 -17.51 -13.48 -10.18
N ALA A 173 -16.94 -14.55 -10.78
CA ALA A 173 -17.02 -14.80 -12.20
C ALA A 173 -18.40 -15.33 -12.64
N HIS A 174 -19.03 -16.15 -11.81
CA HIS A 174 -20.25 -16.89 -12.15
C HIS A 174 -21.34 -16.77 -11.06
N PRO A 175 -21.73 -15.55 -10.66
CA PRO A 175 -22.72 -15.39 -9.59
C PRO A 175 -24.09 -15.98 -9.97
N GLU A 176 -24.39 -16.08 -11.24
CA GLU A 176 -25.64 -16.67 -11.78
C GLU A 176 -25.78 -18.16 -11.53
N GLN A 177 -24.70 -18.86 -11.18
CA GLN A 177 -24.71 -20.29 -10.88
C GLN A 177 -25.18 -20.61 -9.46
N TYR A 178 -25.37 -19.58 -8.62
CA TYR A 178 -25.74 -19.74 -7.22
C TYR A 178 -27.17 -19.19 -7.00
N ALA A 179 -27.99 -19.99 -6.33
CA ALA A 179 -29.32 -19.52 -5.93
C ALA A 179 -29.20 -18.51 -4.76
N PRO A 180 -30.17 -17.60 -4.58
CA PRO A 180 -30.18 -16.69 -3.41
C PRO A 180 -30.10 -17.43 -2.07
N ALA A 181 -30.63 -18.64 -1.99
CA ALA A 181 -30.55 -19.49 -0.80
C ALA A 181 -29.13 -19.99 -0.47
N ASP A 182 -28.21 -19.98 -1.43
CA ASP A 182 -26.82 -20.39 -1.22
C ASP A 182 -25.98 -19.27 -0.58
N ALA A 183 -26.43 -18.01 -0.67
CA ALA A 183 -25.65 -16.85 -0.22
C ALA A 183 -25.17 -16.96 1.24
N PRO A 184 -25.99 -17.40 2.24
CA PRO A 184 -25.52 -17.54 3.62
C PRO A 184 -24.43 -18.62 3.79
N HIS A 185 -24.48 -19.68 2.96
CA HIS A 185 -23.46 -20.73 2.98
C HIS A 185 -22.15 -20.25 2.36
N LEU A 186 -22.23 -19.55 1.23
CA LEU A 186 -21.06 -18.95 0.57
C LEU A 186 -20.41 -17.88 1.45
N ASP A 187 -21.21 -17.07 2.13
CA ASP A 187 -20.76 -16.06 3.10
C ASP A 187 -19.92 -16.69 4.21
N ARG A 188 -20.46 -17.76 4.84
CA ARG A 188 -19.76 -18.49 5.91
C ARG A 188 -18.44 -19.08 5.42
N VAL A 189 -18.45 -19.77 4.28
CA VAL A 189 -17.23 -20.37 3.71
C VAL A 189 -16.20 -19.29 3.39
N ALA A 190 -16.62 -18.15 2.84
CA ALA A 190 -15.74 -17.02 2.57
C ALA A 190 -15.10 -16.48 3.86
N LEU A 191 -15.91 -16.26 4.92
CA LEU A 191 -15.41 -15.82 6.24
C LEU A 191 -14.40 -16.79 6.82
N ASP A 192 -14.70 -18.10 6.80
CA ASP A 192 -13.81 -19.13 7.32
C ASP A 192 -12.48 -19.18 6.55
N LEU A 193 -12.52 -19.08 5.21
CA LEU A 193 -11.32 -19.04 4.40
C LEU A 193 -10.50 -17.78 4.64
N ILE A 194 -11.13 -16.61 4.78
CA ILE A 194 -10.45 -15.35 5.10
C ILE A 194 -9.81 -15.46 6.49
N ALA A 195 -10.60 -15.84 7.51
CA ALA A 195 -10.10 -15.96 8.88
C ALA A 195 -8.95 -16.96 8.99
N GLY A 196 -9.09 -18.14 8.36
CA GLY A 196 -8.05 -19.17 8.34
C GLY A 196 -6.77 -18.73 7.62
N THR A 197 -6.91 -18.00 6.49
CA THR A 197 -5.77 -17.45 5.76
C THR A 197 -5.01 -16.43 6.61
N LEU A 198 -5.73 -15.48 7.24
CA LEU A 198 -5.13 -14.44 8.06
C LEU A 198 -4.53 -15.00 9.36
N ALA A 199 -5.23 -15.93 10.03
CA ALA A 199 -4.74 -16.60 11.24
C ALA A 199 -3.46 -17.39 10.98
N GLY A 200 -3.43 -18.19 9.90
CA GLY A 200 -2.26 -18.96 9.53
C GLY A 200 -1.01 -18.11 9.29
N LEU A 201 -1.17 -16.95 8.64
CA LEU A 201 -0.05 -16.01 8.46
C LEU A 201 0.44 -15.41 9.79
N LEU A 202 -0.48 -15.07 10.68
CA LEU A 202 -0.15 -14.54 12.01
C LEU A 202 0.50 -15.60 12.91
N ASP A 203 0.13 -16.86 12.77
CA ASP A 203 0.69 -17.97 13.54
C ASP A 203 2.07 -18.37 13.01
N VAL A 204 2.25 -18.47 11.69
CA VAL A 204 3.58 -18.66 11.08
C VAL A 204 4.57 -17.57 11.52
N GLU A 205 4.14 -16.32 11.60
CA GLU A 205 5.00 -15.25 12.11
C GLU A 205 5.39 -15.47 13.59
N ARG A 206 4.53 -16.11 14.39
CA ARG A 206 4.84 -16.45 15.81
C ARG A 206 5.74 -17.67 15.96
N GLU A 207 5.63 -18.64 15.07
CA GLU A 207 6.42 -19.89 15.08
C GLU A 207 7.85 -19.69 14.54
N LEU A 208 8.09 -18.62 13.79
CA LEU A 208 9.44 -18.28 13.36
C LEU A 208 10.37 -18.04 14.57
N PRO A 209 11.60 -18.57 14.57
CA PRO A 209 12.61 -18.26 15.56
C PRO A 209 12.74 -16.75 15.78
N VAL A 210 13.03 -16.35 17.03
CA VAL A 210 13.05 -14.92 17.40
C VAL A 210 14.02 -14.12 16.53
N ASP A 211 15.18 -14.70 16.22
CA ASP A 211 16.21 -14.13 15.36
C ASP A 211 15.72 -13.91 13.92
N VAL A 212 14.93 -14.84 13.36
CA VAL A 212 14.34 -14.72 12.01
C VAL A 212 13.29 -13.60 12.00
N ARG A 213 12.43 -13.53 13.02
CA ARG A 213 11.44 -12.44 13.16
C ARG A 213 12.12 -11.07 13.31
N VAL A 214 13.14 -10.99 14.14
CA VAL A 214 13.95 -9.77 14.35
C VAL A 214 14.63 -9.35 13.05
N THR A 215 15.23 -10.29 12.33
CA THR A 215 15.89 -10.03 11.02
C THR A 215 14.88 -9.55 9.97
N GLY A 216 13.74 -10.21 9.85
CA GLY A 216 12.67 -9.81 8.94
C GLY A 216 12.10 -8.42 9.27
N LEU A 217 11.86 -8.13 10.54
CA LEU A 217 11.40 -6.81 10.98
C LEU A 217 12.44 -5.73 10.70
N ARG A 218 13.73 -6.01 10.96
CA ARG A 218 14.83 -5.10 10.65
C ARG A 218 14.93 -4.80 9.15
N ALA A 219 14.77 -5.80 8.30
CA ALA A 219 14.77 -5.63 6.85
C ALA A 219 13.60 -4.73 6.40
N ARG A 220 12.37 -4.94 6.95
CA ARG A 220 11.20 -4.10 6.67
C ARG A 220 11.44 -2.64 7.09
N VAL A 221 11.96 -2.41 8.29
CA VAL A 221 12.31 -1.07 8.79
C VAL A 221 13.34 -0.39 7.90
N THR A 222 14.38 -1.11 7.50
CA THR A 222 15.44 -0.59 6.62
C THR A 222 14.89 -0.21 5.24
N ALA A 223 14.05 -1.06 4.66
CA ALA A 223 13.39 -0.78 3.38
C ALA A 223 12.45 0.43 3.47
N PHE A 224 11.69 0.55 4.57
CA PHE A 224 10.85 1.70 4.85
C PHE A 224 11.66 2.99 4.92
N VAL A 225 12.74 3.02 5.70
CA VAL A 225 13.62 4.19 5.80
C VAL A 225 14.15 4.61 4.42
N ARG A 226 14.69 3.67 3.64
CA ARG A 226 15.22 3.95 2.30
C ARG A 226 14.20 4.57 1.35
N ARG A 227 12.95 4.13 1.43
CA ARG A 227 11.85 4.62 0.60
C ARG A 227 11.40 6.04 0.97
N HIS A 228 11.47 6.38 2.25
CA HIS A 228 10.96 7.65 2.78
C HIS A 228 12.06 8.69 3.09
N LEU A 229 13.29 8.49 2.62
CA LEU A 229 14.44 9.39 2.89
C LEU A 229 14.16 10.87 2.53
N THR A 230 13.31 11.11 1.51
CA THR A 230 12.97 12.46 1.04
C THR A 230 11.94 13.18 1.92
N ASP A 231 11.24 12.46 2.78
CA ASP A 231 10.28 13.03 3.72
C ASP A 231 11.05 13.77 4.85
N PRO A 232 10.92 15.10 5.00
CA PRO A 232 11.62 15.87 6.02
C PRO A 232 11.21 15.45 7.45
N ASP A 233 9.98 14.94 7.63
CA ASP A 233 9.42 14.51 8.91
C ASP A 233 9.83 13.08 9.28
N LEU A 234 10.56 12.36 8.40
CA LEU A 234 11.06 11.04 8.72
C LEU A 234 12.03 11.10 9.90
N SER A 235 11.62 10.47 10.99
CA SER A 235 12.34 10.41 12.26
C SER A 235 12.26 9.00 12.85
N PRO A 236 13.10 8.63 13.84
CA PRO A 236 12.93 7.36 14.55
C PRO A 236 11.55 7.17 15.15
N ALA A 237 10.90 8.25 15.63
CA ALA A 237 9.53 8.19 16.13
C ALA A 237 8.51 7.87 15.02
N ALA A 238 8.64 8.52 13.85
CA ALA A 238 7.79 8.23 12.69
C ALA A 238 7.98 6.79 12.19
N VAL A 239 9.23 6.31 12.16
CA VAL A 239 9.55 4.92 11.79
C VAL A 239 8.94 3.93 12.80
N ALA A 240 9.08 4.20 14.11
CA ALA A 240 8.51 3.35 15.16
C ALA A 240 6.97 3.28 15.03
N ALA A 241 6.31 4.43 14.88
CA ALA A 241 4.86 4.51 14.68
C ALA A 241 4.40 3.73 13.44
N ALA A 242 5.11 3.87 12.32
CA ALA A 242 4.81 3.16 11.08
C ALA A 242 4.89 1.63 11.22
N HIS A 243 5.72 1.13 12.13
CA HIS A 243 5.89 -0.31 12.39
C HIS A 243 5.20 -0.80 13.67
N HIS A 244 4.32 0.02 14.28
CA HIS A 244 3.63 -0.29 15.54
C HIS A 244 4.60 -0.65 16.69
N LEU A 245 5.77 -0.02 16.70
CA LEU A 245 6.79 -0.18 17.72
C LEU A 245 6.84 1.03 18.65
N SER A 246 7.24 0.82 19.89
CA SER A 246 7.76 1.93 20.69
C SER A 246 9.14 2.34 20.15
N VAL A 247 9.53 3.60 20.34
CA VAL A 247 10.90 4.08 19.98
C VAL A 247 11.97 3.23 20.66
N ARG A 248 11.74 2.81 21.92
CA ARG A 248 12.62 1.91 22.64
C ARG A 248 12.76 0.54 21.97
N SER A 249 11.64 -0.04 21.50
CA SER A 249 11.66 -1.32 20.78
C SER A 249 12.37 -1.21 19.44
N LEU A 250 12.18 -0.06 18.74
CA LEU A 250 12.89 0.22 17.50
C LEU A 250 14.41 0.31 17.73
N HIS A 251 14.87 1.00 18.77
CA HIS A 251 16.31 1.07 19.10
C HIS A 251 16.86 -0.31 19.43
N ARG A 252 16.14 -1.12 20.24
CA ARG A 252 16.54 -2.50 20.56
C ARG A 252 16.65 -3.37 19.31
N LEU A 253 15.78 -3.17 18.32
CA LEU A 253 15.84 -3.90 17.05
C LEU A 253 17.17 -3.71 16.30
N PHE A 254 17.84 -2.56 16.50
CA PHE A 254 19.12 -2.23 15.89
C PHE A 254 20.33 -2.39 16.83
N GLU A 255 20.13 -2.84 18.08
CA GLU A 255 21.25 -3.18 18.98
C GLU A 255 22.13 -4.26 18.34
N GLY A 256 23.45 -4.09 18.45
CA GLY A 256 24.44 -5.02 17.90
C GLY A 256 24.64 -4.95 16.38
N THR A 257 23.93 -4.07 15.65
CA THR A 257 24.11 -3.94 14.20
C THR A 257 25.18 -2.94 13.76
N GLY A 258 25.76 -2.21 14.71
CA GLY A 258 26.73 -1.15 14.43
C GLY A 258 26.13 0.14 13.88
N THR A 259 24.79 0.24 13.76
CA THR A 259 24.12 1.45 13.28
C THR A 259 22.79 1.67 14.02
N THR A 260 22.37 2.91 14.14
CA THR A 260 21.08 3.30 14.67
C THR A 260 20.13 3.69 13.55
N VAL A 261 18.81 3.69 13.81
CA VAL A 261 17.81 4.15 12.80
C VAL A 261 18.05 5.61 12.43
N GLY A 262 18.45 6.46 13.37
CA GLY A 262 18.81 7.85 13.10
C GLY A 262 20.01 7.98 12.16
N GLU A 263 21.02 7.15 12.34
CA GLU A 263 22.18 7.07 11.44
C GLU A 263 21.80 6.52 10.08
N LEU A 264 20.94 5.50 10.01
CA LEU A 264 20.45 4.94 8.76
C LEU A 264 19.72 6.00 7.91
N ILE A 265 18.86 6.83 8.54
CA ILE A 265 18.18 7.95 7.88
C ILE A 265 19.21 8.97 7.39
N ARG A 266 20.13 9.39 8.28
CA ARG A 266 21.13 10.42 7.98
C ARG A 266 22.05 9.98 6.84
N THR A 267 22.60 8.77 6.93
CA THR A 267 23.52 8.21 5.92
C THR A 267 22.80 8.06 4.57
N GLY A 268 21.60 7.49 4.55
CA GLY A 268 20.84 7.36 3.30
C GLY A 268 20.51 8.69 2.64
N ARG A 269 20.19 9.73 3.41
CA ARG A 269 19.98 11.09 2.90
C ARG A 269 21.28 11.68 2.31
N LEU A 270 22.40 11.48 2.97
CA LEU A 270 23.70 11.98 2.52
C LEU A 270 24.20 11.26 1.26
N GLU A 271 24.03 9.95 1.18
CA GLU A 271 24.34 9.17 -0.02
C GLU A 271 23.51 9.60 -1.24
N ARG A 272 22.21 9.87 -1.01
CA ARG A 272 21.35 10.42 -2.05
C ARG A 272 21.81 11.80 -2.48
N ALA A 273 22.12 12.68 -1.51
CA ALA A 273 22.61 14.03 -1.81
C ALA A 273 23.92 14.01 -2.57
N ALA A 274 24.85 13.11 -2.26
CA ALA A 274 26.11 12.96 -3.00
C ALA A 274 25.87 12.58 -4.47
N ARG A 275 24.94 11.65 -4.73
CA ARG A 275 24.52 11.30 -6.10
C ARG A 275 23.84 12.46 -6.82
N ASP A 276 22.90 13.15 -6.16
CA ASP A 276 22.16 14.27 -6.75
C ASP A 276 23.09 15.45 -7.05
N LEU A 277 24.12 15.71 -6.23
CA LEU A 277 25.12 16.73 -6.45
C LEU A 277 26.02 16.41 -7.65
N ALA A 278 26.27 15.13 -7.93
CA ALA A 278 27.08 14.67 -9.07
C ALA A 278 26.25 14.57 -10.37
N ASP A 279 24.91 14.57 -10.31
CA ASP A 279 24.05 14.40 -11.48
C ASP A 279 24.06 15.68 -12.37
N PRO A 280 24.50 15.59 -13.65
CA PRO A 280 24.50 16.73 -14.57
C PRO A 280 23.12 17.36 -14.78
N ARG A 281 22.04 16.56 -14.69
CA ARG A 281 20.66 17.03 -14.89
C ARG A 281 20.18 17.94 -13.75
N LEU A 282 20.83 17.89 -12.59
CA LEU A 282 20.48 18.65 -11.40
C LEU A 282 21.41 19.85 -11.17
N ARG A 283 22.27 20.20 -12.13
CA ARG A 283 23.21 21.34 -12.02
C ARG A 283 22.53 22.69 -11.77
N GLY A 284 21.32 22.88 -12.29
CA GLY A 284 20.51 24.09 -12.08
C GLY A 284 19.99 24.27 -10.66
N LEU A 285 20.01 23.23 -9.82
CA LEU A 285 19.54 23.32 -8.45
C LEU A 285 20.66 23.82 -7.53
N SER A 286 20.33 24.71 -6.60
CA SER A 286 21.25 25.13 -5.55
C SER A 286 21.57 23.96 -4.59
N VAL A 287 22.69 24.09 -3.86
CA VAL A 287 23.06 23.11 -2.82
C VAL A 287 21.95 22.97 -1.76
N ALA A 288 21.31 24.09 -1.40
CA ALA A 288 20.19 24.09 -0.45
C ALA A 288 18.96 23.31 -0.99
N GLN A 289 18.63 23.49 -2.28
CA GLN A 289 17.54 22.75 -2.93
C GLN A 289 17.84 21.25 -3.00
N ILE A 290 19.08 20.84 -3.29
CA ILE A 290 19.47 19.41 -3.23
C ILE A 290 19.31 18.86 -1.82
N GLY A 291 19.76 19.60 -0.79
CA GLY A 291 19.59 19.19 0.61
C GLY A 291 18.10 18.99 0.97
N ALA A 292 17.24 19.93 0.59
CA ALA A 292 15.79 19.85 0.81
C ALA A 292 15.16 18.64 0.10
N ARG A 293 15.51 18.37 -1.17
CA ARG A 293 15.07 17.19 -1.92
C ARG A 293 15.46 15.86 -1.26
N CYS A 294 16.56 15.88 -0.51
CA CYS A 294 17.05 14.70 0.24
C CYS A 294 16.50 14.63 1.67
N GLY A 295 15.51 15.46 2.04
CA GLY A 295 14.84 15.43 3.34
C GLY A 295 15.54 16.21 4.45
N PHE A 296 16.52 17.10 4.13
CA PHE A 296 17.11 17.99 5.14
C PHE A 296 16.29 19.25 5.28
N ALA A 297 15.69 19.46 6.45
CA ALA A 297 14.88 20.65 6.73
C ALA A 297 15.73 21.96 6.77
N HIS A 298 17.01 21.88 7.15
CA HIS A 298 17.87 23.05 7.33
C HIS A 298 19.17 22.95 6.52
N PRO A 299 19.47 23.92 5.63
CA PRO A 299 20.67 23.93 4.79
C PRO A 299 21.98 23.87 5.59
N ALA A 300 22.05 24.56 6.73
CA ALA A 300 23.25 24.56 7.59
C ALA A 300 23.51 23.19 8.23
N HIS A 301 22.45 22.47 8.61
CA HIS A 301 22.56 21.10 9.12
C HIS A 301 23.03 20.15 8.02
N PHE A 302 22.47 20.25 6.81
CA PHE A 302 22.91 19.49 5.65
C PHE A 302 24.40 19.68 5.37
N SER A 303 24.86 20.91 5.26
CA SER A 303 26.26 21.20 4.91
C SER A 303 27.24 20.67 5.95
N ARG A 304 26.93 20.79 7.24
CA ARG A 304 27.76 20.22 8.32
C ARG A 304 27.79 18.70 8.31
N ALA A 305 26.61 18.07 8.17
CA ALA A 305 26.50 16.62 8.13
C ALA A 305 27.23 16.03 6.90
N PHE A 306 27.12 16.68 5.76
CA PHE A 306 27.79 16.28 4.52
C PHE A 306 29.30 16.38 4.63
N ARG A 307 29.80 17.50 5.16
CA ARG A 307 31.26 17.68 5.37
C ARG A 307 31.82 16.67 6.35
N ALA A 308 31.09 16.36 7.42
CA ALA A 308 31.50 15.32 8.39
C ALA A 308 31.56 13.93 7.76
N ALA A 309 30.66 13.61 6.83
CA ALA A 309 30.61 12.29 6.19
C ALA A 309 31.61 12.12 5.03
N TYR A 310 31.82 13.19 4.20
CA TYR A 310 32.61 13.12 2.98
C TYR A 310 33.93 13.92 3.00
N GLY A 311 34.25 14.58 4.12
CA GLY A 311 35.48 15.37 4.27
C GLY A 311 35.51 16.67 3.46
N SER A 312 34.45 16.96 2.67
CA SER A 312 34.36 18.15 1.83
C SER A 312 32.96 18.73 1.87
N SER A 313 32.83 20.02 1.57
CA SER A 313 31.52 20.65 1.48
C SER A 313 30.71 20.12 0.29
N PRO A 314 29.35 20.21 0.31
CA PRO A 314 28.52 19.83 -0.82
C PRO A 314 28.92 20.56 -2.13
N ARG A 315 29.34 21.81 -2.03
CA ARG A 315 29.80 22.62 -3.17
C ARG A 315 31.08 22.07 -3.77
N GLU A 316 32.09 21.83 -2.95
CA GLU A 316 33.37 21.24 -3.39
C GLU A 316 33.19 19.84 -3.99
N HIS A 317 32.25 19.03 -3.43
CA HIS A 317 31.89 17.72 -3.96
C HIS A 317 31.31 17.84 -5.38
N ARG A 318 30.37 18.77 -5.60
CA ARG A 318 29.79 19.07 -6.92
C ARG A 318 30.87 19.53 -7.91
N GLU A 319 31.74 20.46 -7.50
CA GLU A 319 32.80 20.99 -8.37
C GLU A 319 33.78 19.88 -8.83
N ARG A 320 34.08 18.92 -7.95
CA ARG A 320 34.90 17.74 -8.31
C ARG A 320 34.21 16.83 -9.32
N ALA A 321 32.92 16.54 -9.12
CA ALA A 321 32.14 15.70 -10.03
C ALA A 321 31.92 16.32 -11.42
N VAL A 322 32.12 17.64 -11.57
CA VAL A 322 32.01 18.35 -12.86
C VAL A 322 33.34 18.30 -13.64
N ARG A 323 34.46 18.10 -12.93
CA ARG A 323 35.80 18.12 -13.52
C ARG A 323 36.31 16.74 -13.91
N GLY A 324 35.71 15.65 -13.42
CA GLY A 324 35.99 14.26 -13.77
C GLY A 324 34.95 13.70 -14.72
#